data_b611310f0b26a882d3466e4377b6daa4
#
_entry.id   b611310f0b26a882d3466e4377b6daa4
#
_cell.length_a   1.000
_cell.length_b   1.000
_cell.length_c   1.000
_cell.angle_alpha   90.00
_cell.angle_beta   90.00
_cell.angle_gamma   90.00
#
_symmetry.space_group_name_H-M   'P 1'
#
loop_
_entity.id
_entity.type
_entity.pdbx_description
1 polymer ?
#
loop_
_entity_poly.entity_id
_entity_poly.type
_entity_poly.pdbx_seq_one_letter_code
_entity_poly.pdbx_strand_id
1 'polypeptide(L)'
;MVTGHRGYIGPHVVRHLKALGHEVVGLDTGLYRGCATGELDSVPTIVKDVRDAEKEDFAGVDAVIHLAGLSNDPLGEFDQQLTYDINTWGSVRVATKAKEAGVKRFVFASTCSVYGAQG
;
A
#
# COMPACT_ATOMS: atom_id res chain seq x y z
N MET A 1 5.08 8.26 -0.89
CA MET A 1 4.03 7.60 -0.08
C MET A 1 4.11 6.09 -0.26
N VAL A 2 3.92 5.35 0.82
CA VAL A 2 3.83 3.89 0.78
C VAL A 2 2.44 3.50 1.28
N THR A 3 1.64 2.89 0.43
CA THR A 3 0.34 2.36 0.87
C THR A 3 0.56 0.96 1.45
N GLY A 4 -0.19 0.63 2.49
CA GLY A 4 -0.02 -0.65 3.17
C GLY A 4 1.29 -0.77 3.92
N HIS A 5 1.84 0.35 4.37
CA HIS A 5 3.17 0.40 4.99
C HIS A 5 3.25 -0.34 6.33
N ARG A 6 2.12 -0.67 6.93
CA ARG A 6 2.08 -1.42 8.19
C ARG A 6 1.86 -2.92 7.99
N GLY A 7 1.79 -3.37 6.74
CA GLY A 7 1.74 -4.77 6.43
C GLY A 7 3.10 -5.45 6.59
N TYR A 8 3.20 -6.69 6.09
CA TYR A 8 4.41 -7.48 6.28
C TYR A 8 5.65 -6.88 5.61
N ILE A 9 5.50 -6.45 4.36
CA ILE A 9 6.63 -5.92 3.58
C ILE A 9 6.87 -4.43 3.87
N GLY A 10 5.82 -3.71 4.21
CA GLY A 10 5.86 -2.26 4.35
C GLY A 10 6.98 -1.71 5.22
N PRO A 11 7.18 -2.23 6.45
CA PRO A 11 8.25 -1.72 7.31
C PRO A 11 9.63 -1.82 6.71
N HIS A 12 9.90 -2.88 5.95
CA HIS A 12 11.19 -3.07 5.27
C HIS A 12 11.38 -2.01 4.18
N VAL A 13 10.34 -1.75 3.41
CA VAL A 13 10.37 -0.74 2.35
C VAL A 13 10.57 0.64 2.97
N VAL A 14 9.83 0.97 4.03
CA VAL A 14 9.94 2.26 4.71
C VAL A 14 11.35 2.49 5.23
N ARG A 15 11.94 1.50 5.90
CA ARG A 15 13.31 1.62 6.40
C ARG A 15 14.29 1.89 5.29
N HIS A 16 14.15 1.15 4.20
CA HIS A 16 15.06 1.29 3.07
C HIS A 16 14.96 2.69 2.44
N LEU A 17 13.75 3.17 2.27
CA LEU A 17 13.53 4.51 1.71
C LEU A 17 14.10 5.61 2.61
N LYS A 18 13.90 5.48 3.92
CA LYS A 18 14.45 6.44 4.87
C LYS A 18 15.98 6.41 4.86
N ALA A 19 16.56 5.23 4.76
CA ALA A 19 18.02 5.08 4.69
C ALA A 19 18.60 5.77 3.45
N LEU A 20 17.81 5.85 2.37
CA LEU A 20 18.21 6.55 1.15
C LEU A 20 17.94 8.05 1.21
N GLY A 21 17.41 8.56 2.31
CA GLY A 21 17.17 9.99 2.49
C GLY A 21 15.81 10.49 2.03
N HIS A 22 14.88 9.59 1.73
CA HIS A 22 13.54 9.97 1.31
C HIS A 22 12.65 10.29 2.51
N GLU A 23 11.76 11.24 2.32
CA GLU A 23 10.68 11.48 3.27
C GLU A 23 9.53 10.54 2.94
N VAL A 24 9.09 9.77 3.94
CA VAL A 24 8.08 8.73 3.73
C VAL A 24 6.80 9.10 4.45
N VAL A 25 5.69 8.95 3.75
CA VAL A 25 4.33 9.09 4.29
C VAL A 25 3.61 7.77 4.01
N GLY A 26 2.85 7.30 4.98
CA GLY A 26 2.11 6.05 4.83
C GLY A 26 0.62 6.27 4.63
N LEU A 27 -0.03 5.33 3.98
CA LEU A 27 -1.49 5.23 3.91
C LEU A 27 -1.87 3.78 4.21
N ASP A 28 -2.61 3.56 5.27
CA ASP A 28 -2.91 2.22 5.75
C ASP A 28 -4.19 2.24 6.59
N THR A 29 -4.93 1.16 6.57
CA THR A 29 -6.15 1.02 7.38
C THR A 29 -5.84 0.85 8.87
N GLY A 30 -4.63 0.46 9.20
CA GLY A 30 -4.28 0.11 10.56
C GLY A 30 -4.70 -1.31 10.95
N LEU A 31 -5.14 -2.12 9.97
CA LEU A 31 -5.61 -3.48 10.24
C LEU A 31 -4.55 -4.35 10.93
N TYR A 32 -3.29 -4.16 10.59
CA TYR A 32 -2.18 -4.94 11.15
C TYR A 32 -1.43 -4.19 12.23
N ARG A 33 -2.04 -3.19 12.83
CA ARG A 33 -1.37 -2.32 13.81
C ARG A 33 -0.74 -3.11 14.97
N GLY A 34 -1.42 -4.14 15.44
CA GLY A 34 -0.92 -4.98 16.53
C GLY A 34 0.05 -6.07 16.10
N CYS A 35 0.26 -6.25 14.80
CA CYS A 35 1.13 -7.29 14.26
C CYS A 35 2.51 -6.78 13.87
N ALA A 36 2.74 -5.48 13.99
CA ALA A 36 4.02 -4.89 13.63
C ALA A 36 5.09 -5.36 14.61
N THR A 37 6.19 -5.89 14.09
CA THR A 37 7.33 -6.29 14.89
C THR A 37 8.35 -5.17 14.89
N GLY A 38 8.80 -4.79 16.08
CA GLY A 38 9.79 -3.73 16.26
C GLY A 38 9.17 -2.34 16.24
N GLU A 39 9.99 -1.37 16.59
CA GLU A 39 9.58 0.02 16.51
C GLU A 39 9.51 0.42 15.05
N LEU A 40 8.30 0.59 14.60
CA LEU A 40 8.12 1.27 13.34
C LEU A 40 8.59 2.70 13.54
N ASP A 41 9.58 3.09 12.81
CA ASP A 41 9.94 4.50 12.72
C ASP A 41 8.64 5.26 12.50
N SER A 42 8.38 6.26 13.31
CA SER A 42 7.14 6.99 13.18
C SER A 42 7.09 7.68 11.83
N VAL A 43 6.18 7.20 11.01
CA VAL A 43 5.92 7.72 9.68
C VAL A 43 4.58 8.42 9.74
N PRO A 44 4.49 9.67 9.27
CA PRO A 44 3.19 10.32 9.15
C PRO A 44 2.27 9.38 8.36
N THR A 45 1.11 9.09 8.93
CA THR A 45 0.22 8.07 8.38
C THR A 45 -1.18 8.63 8.18
N ILE A 46 -1.71 8.43 6.99
CA ILE A 46 -3.13 8.64 6.72
C ILE A 46 -3.81 7.30 6.99
N VAL A 47 -4.65 7.25 8.01
CA VAL A 47 -5.40 6.04 8.36
C VAL A 47 -6.65 6.01 7.49
N LYS A 48 -6.61 5.21 6.44
CA LYS A 48 -7.68 5.17 5.46
C LYS A 48 -7.58 3.89 4.64
N ASP A 49 -8.74 3.38 4.23
CA ASP A 49 -8.81 2.30 3.25
C ASP A 49 -8.46 2.86 1.87
N VAL A 50 -7.71 2.09 1.08
CA VAL A 50 -7.34 2.53 -0.27
C VAL A 50 -8.55 2.78 -1.17
N ARG A 51 -9.67 2.12 -0.88
CA ARG A 51 -10.91 2.33 -1.61
C ARG A 51 -11.51 3.72 -1.37
N ASP A 52 -11.08 4.39 -0.31
CA ASP A 52 -11.53 5.73 0.05
C ASP A 52 -10.48 6.81 -0.23
N ALA A 53 -9.39 6.46 -0.90
CA ALA A 53 -8.33 7.40 -1.20
C ALA A 53 -8.85 8.57 -2.03
N GLU A 54 -8.41 9.76 -1.68
CA GLU A 54 -8.78 10.99 -2.37
C GLU A 54 -7.54 11.69 -2.92
N LYS A 55 -7.76 12.55 -3.89
CA LYS A 55 -6.68 13.31 -4.52
C LYS A 55 -5.85 14.07 -3.47
N GLU A 56 -6.51 14.62 -2.47
CA GLU A 56 -5.88 15.42 -1.42
C GLU A 56 -4.91 14.60 -0.58
N ASP A 57 -5.11 13.31 -0.49
CA ASP A 57 -4.22 12.41 0.26
C ASP A 57 -2.82 12.35 -0.37
N PHE A 58 -2.72 12.68 -1.64
CA PHE A 58 -1.47 12.61 -2.39
C PHE A 58 -0.83 13.98 -2.61
N ALA A 59 -1.31 15.01 -1.92
CA ALA A 59 -0.76 16.36 -2.06
C ALA A 59 0.72 16.38 -1.66
N GLY A 60 1.56 16.91 -2.53
CA GLY A 60 3.00 17.00 -2.27
C GLY A 60 3.76 15.68 -2.40
N VAL A 61 3.10 14.63 -2.84
CA VAL A 61 3.72 13.31 -3.01
C VAL A 61 4.35 13.22 -4.40
N ASP A 62 5.64 12.83 -4.43
CA ASP A 62 6.35 12.67 -5.70
C ASP A 62 6.21 11.27 -6.28
N ALA A 63 6.14 10.26 -5.41
CA ALA A 63 6.08 8.87 -5.83
C ALA A 63 5.23 8.05 -4.86
N VAL A 64 4.57 7.04 -5.38
CA VAL A 64 3.76 6.10 -4.59
C VAL A 64 4.29 4.70 -4.82
N ILE A 65 4.52 3.98 -3.72
CA ILE A 65 4.76 2.54 -3.75
C ILE A 65 3.51 1.90 -3.15
N HIS A 66 2.78 1.19 -3.99
CA HIS A 66 1.48 0.64 -3.62
C HIS A 66 1.64 -0.82 -3.18
N LEU A 67 1.59 -1.04 -1.87
CA LEU A 67 1.70 -2.36 -1.26
C LEU A 67 0.37 -2.83 -0.65
N ALA A 68 -0.61 -1.94 -0.55
CA ALA A 68 -1.89 -2.26 0.07
C ALA A 68 -2.61 -3.32 -0.75
N GLY A 69 -3.12 -4.32 -0.06
CA GLY A 69 -3.86 -5.39 -0.69
C GLY A 69 -3.97 -6.58 0.25
N LEU A 70 -4.87 -7.48 -0.07
CA LEU A 70 -5.01 -8.75 0.64
C LEU A 70 -4.27 -9.81 -0.16
N SER A 71 -3.12 -10.23 0.33
CA SER A 71 -2.29 -11.23 -0.35
C SER A 71 -2.28 -12.57 0.36
N ASN A 72 -2.92 -12.65 1.53
CA ASN A 72 -3.00 -13.88 2.29
C ASN A 72 -4.14 -14.75 1.71
N ASP A 73 -3.77 -15.84 1.06
CA ASP A 73 -4.71 -16.72 0.39
C ASP A 73 -5.87 -17.19 1.29
N PRO A 74 -5.64 -17.63 2.53
CA PRO A 74 -6.75 -18.01 3.39
C PRO A 74 -7.74 -16.87 3.63
N LEU A 75 -7.25 -15.66 3.79
CA LEU A 75 -8.11 -14.49 3.99
C LEU A 75 -8.85 -14.14 2.69
N GLY A 76 -8.17 -14.23 1.55
CA GLY A 76 -8.78 -13.98 0.26
C GLY A 76 -9.87 -15.00 -0.07
N GLU A 77 -9.66 -16.27 0.29
CA GLU A 77 -10.66 -17.31 0.11
C GLU A 77 -11.88 -17.08 0.99
N PHE A 78 -11.66 -16.51 2.18
CA PHE A 78 -12.75 -16.25 3.12
C PHE A 78 -13.71 -15.19 2.58
N ASP A 79 -13.19 -14.16 1.91
CA ASP A 79 -14.01 -13.12 1.31
C ASP A 79 -13.41 -12.66 -0.01
N GLN A 80 -13.83 -13.34 -1.08
CA GLN A 80 -13.32 -13.06 -2.42
C GLN A 80 -13.71 -11.68 -2.93
N GLN A 81 -14.92 -11.22 -2.58
CA GLN A 81 -15.38 -9.91 -3.01
C GLN A 81 -14.56 -8.80 -2.36
N LEU A 82 -14.29 -8.93 -1.08
CA LEU A 82 -13.47 -7.95 -0.36
C LEU A 82 -12.04 -7.91 -0.95
N THR A 83 -11.48 -9.09 -1.23
CA THR A 83 -10.15 -9.18 -1.84
C THR A 83 -10.13 -8.50 -3.20
N TYR A 84 -11.14 -8.76 -4.02
CA TYR A 84 -11.25 -8.14 -5.33
C TYR A 84 -11.38 -6.62 -5.22
N ASP A 85 -12.23 -6.14 -4.31
CA ASP A 85 -12.46 -4.71 -4.13
C ASP A 85 -11.19 -3.99 -3.70
N ILE A 86 -10.47 -4.56 -2.75
CA ILE A 86 -9.22 -3.94 -2.25
C ILE A 86 -8.11 -4.04 -3.29
N ASN A 87 -7.92 -5.21 -3.86
CA ASN A 87 -6.77 -5.43 -4.75
C ASN A 87 -6.96 -4.82 -6.13
N THR A 88 -8.18 -4.80 -6.64
CA THR A 88 -8.47 -4.29 -7.97
C THR A 88 -8.94 -2.84 -7.92
N TRP A 89 -10.09 -2.60 -7.31
CA TRP A 89 -10.67 -1.26 -7.32
C TRP A 89 -9.88 -0.29 -6.44
N GLY A 90 -9.36 -0.76 -5.32
CA GLY A 90 -8.50 0.05 -4.48
C GLY A 90 -7.24 0.49 -5.22
N SER A 91 -6.61 -0.42 -5.95
CA SER A 91 -5.41 -0.11 -6.73
C SER A 91 -5.70 0.87 -7.86
N VAL A 92 -6.81 0.68 -8.57
CA VAL A 92 -7.23 1.60 -9.63
C VAL A 92 -7.49 2.99 -9.04
N ARG A 93 -8.17 3.04 -7.91
CA ARG A 93 -8.47 4.32 -7.27
C ARG A 93 -7.21 5.04 -6.83
N VAL A 94 -6.29 4.33 -6.16
CA VAL A 94 -5.02 4.93 -5.72
C VAL A 94 -4.25 5.47 -6.90
N ALA A 95 -4.12 4.69 -7.97
CA ALA A 95 -3.40 5.11 -9.16
C ALA A 95 -4.06 6.33 -9.82
N THR A 96 -5.39 6.33 -9.91
CA THR A 96 -6.14 7.43 -10.51
C THR A 96 -5.99 8.71 -9.71
N LYS A 97 -6.17 8.63 -8.38
CA LYS A 97 -6.07 9.81 -7.51
C LYS A 97 -4.65 10.33 -7.41
N ALA A 98 -3.68 9.43 -7.41
CA ALA A 98 -2.28 9.84 -7.44
C ALA A 98 -1.94 10.59 -8.72
N LYS A 99 -2.43 10.10 -9.85
CA LYS A 99 -2.23 10.78 -11.14
C LYS A 99 -2.89 12.16 -11.16
N GLU A 100 -4.11 12.24 -10.66
CA GLU A 100 -4.82 13.53 -10.56
C GLU A 100 -4.07 14.54 -9.69
N ALA A 101 -3.38 14.06 -8.66
CA ALA A 101 -2.62 14.91 -7.75
C ALA A 101 -1.24 15.28 -8.30
N GLY A 102 -0.84 14.75 -9.44
CA GLY A 102 0.45 15.07 -10.05
C GLY A 102 1.61 14.19 -9.60
N VAL A 103 1.32 13.04 -9.01
CA VAL A 103 2.36 12.06 -8.65
C VAL A 103 3.09 11.61 -9.90
N LYS A 104 4.41 11.68 -9.87
CA LYS A 104 5.23 11.43 -11.06
C LYS A 104 5.57 9.96 -11.28
N ARG A 105 5.65 9.19 -10.20
CA ARG A 105 6.03 7.78 -10.27
C ARG A 105 5.07 6.94 -9.44
N PHE A 106 4.66 5.82 -10.02
CA PHE A 106 3.78 4.88 -9.33
C PHE A 106 4.36 3.48 -9.50
N VAL A 107 4.68 2.84 -8.38
CA VAL A 107 5.18 1.46 -8.38
C VAL A 107 4.11 0.58 -7.78
N PHE A 108 3.66 -0.39 -8.56
CA PHE A 108 2.67 -1.36 -8.14
C PHE A 108 3.38 -2.67 -7.78
N ALA A 109 3.25 -3.07 -6.52
CA ALA A 109 3.81 -4.34 -6.06
C ALA A 109 2.86 -5.47 -6.49
N SER A 110 3.14 -6.04 -7.65
CA SER A 110 2.40 -7.17 -8.15
C SER A 110 2.79 -8.44 -7.40
N THR A 111 2.27 -9.55 -7.81
CA THR A 111 2.51 -10.82 -7.15
C THR A 111 3.04 -11.85 -8.15
N CYS A 112 3.91 -12.73 -7.69
CA CYS A 112 4.36 -13.85 -8.52
C CYS A 112 3.23 -14.84 -8.79
N SER A 113 2.13 -14.75 -8.06
CA SER A 113 0.96 -15.61 -8.31
C SER A 113 0.36 -15.42 -9.69
N VAL A 114 0.65 -14.30 -10.38
CA VAL A 114 0.16 -14.10 -11.76
C VAL A 114 0.74 -15.12 -12.75
N TYR A 115 1.87 -15.73 -12.39
CA TYR A 115 2.49 -16.75 -13.23
C TYR A 115 1.87 -18.12 -13.02
N GLY A 116 0.93 -18.26 -12.08
CA GLY A 116 0.20 -19.48 -11.83
C GLY A 116 1.05 -20.57 -11.22
N ALA A 117 0.49 -21.78 -11.22
CA ALA A 117 1.14 -22.96 -10.67
C ALA A 117 2.06 -23.66 -11.66
N GLN A 118 2.48 -22.99 -12.68
CA GLN A 118 3.41 -23.47 -13.67
C GLN A 118 4.80 -23.45 -13.05
N GLY A 119 5.05 -24.42 -12.27
CA GLY A 119 6.34 -24.54 -11.61
C GLY A 119 7.44 -24.81 -12.58
#